data_13c8f80206551ab91f1fc3014a7489ea
#
_entry.id   13c8f80206551ab91f1fc3014a7489ea
#
_cell.length_a   1.000
_cell.length_b   1.000
_cell.length_c   1.000
_cell.angle_alpha   90.00
_cell.angle_beta   90.00
_cell.angle_gamma   90.00
#
_symmetry.space_group_name_H-M   'P 1'
#
loop_
_entity.id
_entity.type
_entity.pdbx_description
1 polymer ?
#
loop_
_entity_poly.entity_id
_entity_poly.type
_entity_poly.pdbx_seq_one_letter_code
_entity_poly.pdbx_strand_id
1 'polypeptide(L)'
;YIGLANTAEKGVVPQTVVVAFYVGAALLVITSAFTIFKVKEYDPETYARYHGIDVAANQEKANWFELLKTAPKAFWTVTLVQFFCWFAFQYMWTYSAGAIAENVWHTTDASSVGYQEAGNWYGVLAAVQSVAAVICSFVLAKIPNRYLKAGYFSCLALGALGFFSVFFISNQYALVLSYILIGIAWAGIITYPLTIVTNALSGKHMGTYLGLFNGSICMPQIVASLLSFMLFPMMGGLQANMFLVGGVVLLLGAFSVFLIKETHGGV
;
A
#
# COMPACT_ATOMS: atom_id res chain seq x y z
N TYR A 1 -0.30 25.47 -0.84
CA TYR A 1 -0.24 26.89 -1.30
C TYR A 1 -1.44 27.72 -0.83
N ILE A 2 -1.89 27.52 0.42
CA ILE A 2 -3.01 28.27 1.02
C ILE A 2 -2.51 29.40 1.97
N GLY A 3 -1.27 29.89 1.77
CA GLY A 3 -0.70 31.01 2.53
C GLY A 3 -0.34 30.70 3.99
N LEU A 4 -0.34 29.42 4.38
CA LEU A 4 0.08 28.99 5.72
C LEU A 4 1.59 28.81 5.81
N ALA A 5 2.18 29.16 6.97
CA ALA A 5 3.60 28.98 7.21
C ALA A 5 3.99 27.51 7.19
N ASN A 6 4.94 27.17 6.31
CA ASN A 6 5.46 25.80 6.14
C ASN A 6 6.74 25.56 6.97
N THR A 7 7.24 26.60 7.61
CA THR A 7 8.39 26.57 8.51
C THR A 7 7.97 27.05 9.89
N ALA A 8 8.61 26.52 10.93
CA ALA A 8 8.38 26.94 12.31
C ALA A 8 9.71 26.95 13.06
N GLU A 9 9.74 27.59 14.21
CA GLU A 9 10.89 27.57 15.12
C GLU A 9 11.20 26.12 15.58
N LYS A 10 12.46 25.88 15.97
CA LYS A 10 12.90 24.56 16.40
C LYS A 10 12.04 24.04 17.56
N GLY A 11 11.40 22.90 17.34
CA GLY A 11 10.48 22.26 18.30
C GLY A 11 9.00 22.64 18.16
N VAL A 12 8.66 23.49 17.20
CA VAL A 12 7.25 23.86 16.89
C VAL A 12 6.81 23.19 15.59
N VAL A 13 5.61 22.62 15.57
CA VAL A 13 5.05 22.01 14.35
C VAL A 13 4.54 23.10 13.40
N PRO A 14 4.93 23.09 12.11
CA PRO A 14 4.45 24.06 11.13
C PRO A 14 2.91 24.10 11.02
N GLN A 15 2.34 25.27 10.82
CA GLN A 15 0.89 25.47 10.73
C GLN A 15 0.26 24.64 9.61
N THR A 16 0.93 24.48 8.46
CA THR A 16 0.49 23.62 7.35
C THR A 16 0.25 22.19 7.79
N VAL A 17 1.14 21.63 8.62
CA VAL A 17 1.03 20.26 9.15
C VAL A 17 -0.17 20.16 10.09
N VAL A 18 -0.30 21.10 11.02
CA VAL A 18 -1.41 21.15 11.98
C VAL A 18 -2.77 21.19 11.25
N VAL A 19 -2.90 22.09 10.28
CA VAL A 19 -4.14 22.23 9.50
C VAL A 19 -4.42 20.97 8.67
N ALA A 20 -3.40 20.38 8.04
CA ALA A 20 -3.56 19.13 7.29
C ALA A 20 -4.09 17.99 8.17
N PHE A 21 -3.58 17.84 9.40
CA PHE A 21 -4.08 16.86 10.35
C PHE A 21 -5.53 17.13 10.77
N TYR A 22 -5.90 18.38 11.05
CA TYR A 22 -7.29 18.70 11.40
C TYR A 22 -8.26 18.46 10.25
N VAL A 23 -7.88 18.81 9.01
CA VAL A 23 -8.71 18.54 7.82
C VAL A 23 -8.85 17.03 7.62
N GLY A 24 -7.76 16.28 7.71
CA GLY A 24 -7.79 14.82 7.60
C GLY A 24 -8.66 14.17 8.68
N ALA A 25 -8.53 14.62 9.94
CA ALA A 25 -9.35 14.13 11.05
C ALA A 25 -10.84 14.46 10.84
N ALA A 26 -11.16 15.67 10.41
CA ALA A 26 -12.54 16.07 10.15
C ALA A 26 -13.17 15.21 9.03
N LEU A 27 -12.46 15.00 7.91
CA LEU A 27 -12.91 14.15 6.82
C LEU A 27 -13.12 12.71 7.30
N LEU A 28 -12.20 12.16 8.09
CA LEU A 28 -12.32 10.80 8.64
C LEU A 28 -13.56 10.68 9.53
N VAL A 29 -13.78 11.64 10.44
CA VAL A 29 -14.96 11.63 11.33
C VAL A 29 -16.25 11.75 10.53
N ILE A 30 -16.33 12.67 9.56
CA ILE A 30 -17.52 12.88 8.73
C ILE A 30 -17.85 11.62 7.92
N THR A 31 -16.85 11.01 7.25
CA THR A 31 -17.07 9.80 6.45
C THR A 31 -17.42 8.59 7.31
N SER A 32 -16.79 8.44 8.47
CA SER A 32 -17.13 7.37 9.42
C SER A 32 -18.54 7.54 9.99
N ALA A 33 -18.92 8.75 10.39
CA ALA A 33 -20.26 9.05 10.84
C ALA A 33 -21.29 8.79 9.73
N PHE A 34 -21.01 9.23 8.50
CA PHE A 34 -21.88 8.93 7.34
C PHE A 34 -22.09 7.42 7.18
N THR A 35 -21.01 6.62 7.26
CA THR A 35 -21.11 5.16 7.17
C THR A 35 -21.97 4.58 8.29
N ILE A 36 -21.74 4.98 9.55
CA ILE A 36 -22.49 4.49 10.70
C ILE A 36 -24.01 4.79 10.56
N PHE A 37 -24.36 5.98 10.09
CA PHE A 37 -25.77 6.37 9.96
C PHE A 37 -26.46 5.86 8.69
N LYS A 38 -25.72 5.59 7.62
CA LYS A 38 -26.31 5.19 6.33
C LYS A 38 -26.20 3.70 6.02
N VAL A 39 -25.16 3.03 6.50
CA VAL A 39 -25.01 1.58 6.30
C VAL A 39 -25.83 0.86 7.36
N LYS A 40 -26.79 0.07 6.90
CA LYS A 40 -27.60 -0.78 7.76
C LYS A 40 -26.96 -2.15 7.81
N GLU A 41 -26.37 -2.50 8.93
CA GLU A 41 -25.90 -3.87 9.17
C GLU A 41 -27.08 -4.77 9.51
N TYR A 42 -27.08 -5.95 8.90
CA TYR A 42 -28.04 -7.00 9.28
C TYR A 42 -27.51 -7.73 10.53
N ASP A 43 -28.42 -8.15 11.40
CA ASP A 43 -28.08 -9.07 12.47
C ASP A 43 -27.52 -10.40 11.88
N PRO A 44 -26.68 -11.15 12.64
CA PRO A 44 -26.02 -12.34 12.11
C PRO A 44 -27.00 -13.40 11.56
N GLU A 45 -28.18 -13.54 12.15
CA GLU A 45 -29.16 -14.53 11.70
C GLU A 45 -29.81 -14.13 10.37
N THR A 46 -30.18 -12.85 10.24
CA THR A 46 -30.72 -12.30 8.99
C THR A 46 -29.70 -12.34 7.87
N TYR A 47 -28.43 -11.98 8.16
CA TYR A 47 -27.34 -12.07 7.20
C TYR A 47 -27.12 -13.51 6.72
N ALA A 48 -27.05 -14.45 7.65
CA ALA A 48 -26.88 -15.87 7.33
C ALA A 48 -28.02 -16.43 6.47
N ARG A 49 -29.27 -16.04 6.79
CA ARG A 49 -30.44 -16.44 6.00
C ARG A 49 -30.40 -15.93 4.57
N TYR A 50 -29.95 -14.69 4.33
CA TYR A 50 -29.83 -14.12 2.99
C TYR A 50 -28.69 -14.75 2.17
N HIS A 51 -27.64 -15.22 2.83
CA HIS A 51 -26.43 -15.77 2.19
C HIS A 51 -26.39 -17.30 2.24
N GLY A 52 -27.41 -17.96 2.77
CA GLY A 52 -27.43 -19.43 2.90
C GLY A 52 -26.35 -20.01 3.83
N ILE A 53 -25.91 -19.21 4.82
CA ILE A 53 -24.84 -19.60 5.75
C ILE A 53 -25.46 -20.27 6.98
N ASP A 54 -24.94 -21.44 7.39
CA ASP A 54 -25.33 -22.08 8.64
C ASP A 54 -24.77 -21.30 9.83
N VAL A 55 -25.65 -20.67 10.61
CA VAL A 55 -25.29 -19.87 11.79
C VAL A 55 -24.59 -20.74 12.85
N ALA A 56 -25.02 -21.99 13.03
CA ALA A 56 -24.42 -22.88 14.02
C ALA A 56 -22.96 -23.24 13.68
N ALA A 57 -22.68 -23.43 12.40
CA ALA A 57 -21.31 -23.71 11.93
C ALA A 57 -20.36 -22.50 12.07
N ASN A 58 -20.92 -21.27 12.14
CA ASN A 58 -20.12 -20.03 12.28
C ASN A 58 -19.94 -19.56 13.72
N GLN A 59 -20.68 -20.12 14.68
CA GLN A 59 -20.57 -19.79 16.11
C GLN A 59 -19.42 -20.53 16.82
N GLU A 60 -18.82 -21.54 16.21
CA GLU A 60 -17.59 -22.13 16.75
C GLU A 60 -16.50 -21.07 16.83
N LYS A 61 -15.97 -20.85 18.06
CA LYS A 61 -14.86 -19.94 18.28
C LYS A 61 -13.69 -20.35 17.38
N ALA A 62 -13.40 -19.53 16.37
CA ALA A 62 -12.31 -19.80 15.47
C ALA A 62 -10.98 -19.76 16.23
N ASN A 63 -10.30 -20.89 16.31
CA ASN A 63 -8.92 -20.91 16.76
C ASN A 63 -8.05 -20.39 15.62
N TRP A 64 -7.54 -19.17 15.77
CA TRP A 64 -6.75 -18.50 14.73
C TRP A 64 -5.49 -19.28 14.31
N PHE A 65 -4.88 -20.07 15.22
CA PHE A 65 -3.76 -20.96 14.92
C PHE A 65 -4.17 -22.11 13.98
N GLU A 66 -5.33 -22.70 14.20
CA GLU A 66 -5.86 -23.76 13.32
C GLU A 66 -6.24 -23.20 11.96
N LEU A 67 -6.84 -22.00 11.93
CA LEU A 67 -7.14 -21.32 10.67
C LEU A 67 -5.90 -21.04 9.85
N LEU A 68 -4.81 -20.58 10.47
CA LEU A 68 -3.53 -20.39 9.76
C LEU A 68 -2.98 -21.72 9.21
N LYS A 69 -3.04 -22.82 9.99
CA LYS A 69 -2.55 -24.13 9.52
C LYS A 69 -3.36 -24.70 8.37
N THR A 70 -4.66 -24.43 8.36
CA THR A 70 -5.61 -24.92 7.34
C THR A 70 -5.84 -23.94 6.20
N ALA A 71 -5.20 -22.76 6.25
CA ALA A 71 -5.36 -21.72 5.24
C ALA A 71 -4.99 -22.24 3.84
N PRO A 72 -5.77 -21.86 2.80
CA PRO A 72 -5.48 -22.23 1.43
C PRO A 72 -4.08 -21.80 0.98
N LYS A 73 -3.45 -22.54 0.08
CA LYS A 73 -2.14 -22.17 -0.48
C LYS A 73 -2.13 -20.75 -1.09
N ALA A 74 -3.26 -20.34 -1.68
CA ALA A 74 -3.43 -19.00 -2.22
C ALA A 74 -3.27 -17.92 -1.14
N PHE A 75 -3.78 -18.13 0.08
CA PHE A 75 -3.61 -17.20 1.20
C PHE A 75 -2.12 -16.94 1.48
N TRP A 76 -1.31 -17.98 1.62
CA TRP A 76 0.12 -17.86 1.93
C TRP A 76 0.92 -17.26 0.78
N THR A 77 0.61 -17.64 -0.46
CA THR A 77 1.34 -17.11 -1.63
C THR A 77 1.00 -15.63 -1.87
N VAL A 78 -0.24 -15.21 -1.65
CA VAL A 78 -0.63 -13.80 -1.72
C VAL A 78 -0.01 -13.01 -0.57
N THR A 79 0.03 -13.57 0.65
CA THR A 79 0.73 -12.96 1.79
C THR A 79 2.21 -12.74 1.50
N LEU A 80 2.88 -13.69 0.82
CA LEU A 80 4.27 -13.52 0.41
C LEU A 80 4.44 -12.37 -0.59
N VAL A 81 3.57 -12.25 -1.59
CA VAL A 81 3.60 -11.11 -2.53
C VAL A 81 3.40 -9.79 -1.78
N GLN A 82 2.42 -9.75 -0.87
CA GLN A 82 2.15 -8.58 -0.05
C GLN A 82 3.33 -8.23 0.85
N PHE A 83 4.07 -9.21 1.36
CA PHE A 83 5.28 -8.96 2.14
C PHE A 83 6.27 -8.08 1.35
N PHE A 84 6.58 -8.45 0.11
CA PHE A 84 7.48 -7.65 -0.73
C PHE A 84 6.90 -6.28 -1.09
N CYS A 85 5.60 -6.22 -1.38
CA CYS A 85 4.92 -4.97 -1.73
C CYS A 85 4.97 -3.95 -0.59
N TRP A 86 4.53 -4.35 0.61
CA TRP A 86 4.47 -3.45 1.75
C TRP A 86 5.86 -3.08 2.28
N PHE A 87 6.84 -3.98 2.13
CA PHE A 87 8.24 -3.66 2.40
C PHE A 87 8.74 -2.52 1.49
N ALA A 88 8.53 -2.65 0.18
CA ALA A 88 8.96 -1.64 -0.79
C ALA A 88 8.27 -0.29 -0.55
N PHE A 89 6.96 -0.29 -0.32
CA PHE A 89 6.21 0.93 -0.07
C PHE A 89 6.57 1.59 1.27
N GLN A 90 6.97 0.83 2.28
CA GLN A 90 7.52 1.38 3.51
C GLN A 90 8.76 2.24 3.22
N TYR A 91 9.65 1.80 2.33
CA TYR A 91 10.81 2.59 1.91
C TYR A 91 10.42 3.82 1.09
N MET A 92 9.44 3.71 0.22
CA MET A 92 8.93 4.87 -0.50
C MET A 92 8.46 5.95 0.47
N TRP A 93 7.61 5.63 1.43
CA TRP A 93 7.11 6.63 2.39
C TRP A 93 8.20 7.22 3.26
N THR A 94 9.18 6.41 3.64
CA THR A 94 10.27 6.84 4.52
C THR A 94 11.26 7.74 3.80
N TYR A 95 11.60 7.43 2.55
CA TYR A 95 12.75 8.02 1.87
C TYR A 95 12.39 8.98 0.72
N SER A 96 11.10 9.16 0.36
CA SER A 96 10.72 9.98 -0.79
C SER A 96 11.22 11.42 -0.71
N ALA A 97 10.96 12.11 0.39
CA ALA A 97 11.34 13.52 0.50
C ALA A 97 12.85 13.71 0.37
N GLY A 98 13.63 12.86 1.04
CA GLY A 98 15.09 12.95 0.98
C GLY A 98 15.67 12.51 -0.37
N ALA A 99 15.13 11.45 -0.98
CA ALA A 99 15.57 11.04 -2.32
C ALA A 99 15.33 12.13 -3.37
N ILE A 100 14.19 12.82 -3.28
CA ILE A 100 13.89 13.96 -4.15
C ILE A 100 14.84 15.13 -3.85
N ALA A 101 15.12 15.43 -2.57
CA ALA A 101 16.06 16.47 -2.16
C ALA A 101 17.47 16.19 -2.70
N GLU A 102 17.94 14.96 -2.59
CA GLU A 102 19.24 14.53 -3.09
C GLU A 102 19.34 14.65 -4.61
N ASN A 103 18.37 14.14 -5.35
CA ASN A 103 18.43 14.04 -6.80
C ASN A 103 18.11 15.34 -7.53
N VAL A 104 17.19 16.17 -6.99
CA VAL A 104 16.67 17.36 -7.67
C VAL A 104 17.29 18.64 -7.11
N TRP A 105 17.41 18.75 -5.79
CA TRP A 105 17.95 19.94 -5.11
C TRP A 105 19.38 19.76 -4.61
N HIS A 106 19.99 18.58 -4.84
CA HIS A 106 21.39 18.27 -4.51
C HIS A 106 21.74 18.57 -3.04
N THR A 107 20.83 18.26 -2.13
CA THR A 107 21.01 18.48 -0.70
C THR A 107 20.60 17.26 0.14
N THR A 108 21.37 17.01 1.19
CA THR A 108 21.05 16.01 2.24
C THR A 108 20.70 16.66 3.56
N ASP A 109 20.84 17.99 3.65
CA ASP A 109 20.55 18.74 4.88
C ASP A 109 19.05 19.00 5.02
N ALA A 110 18.45 18.32 5.99
CA ALA A 110 17.01 18.43 6.28
C ALA A 110 16.57 19.86 6.70
N SER A 111 17.51 20.72 7.11
CA SER A 111 17.23 22.11 7.46
C SER A 111 17.29 23.05 6.27
N SER A 112 17.80 22.61 5.13
CA SER A 112 17.96 23.41 3.91
C SER A 112 16.62 23.75 3.24
N VAL A 113 16.56 24.88 2.56
CA VAL A 113 15.41 25.29 1.76
C VAL A 113 15.09 24.25 0.67
N GLY A 114 16.13 23.70 0.03
CA GLY A 114 15.97 22.66 -0.99
C GLY A 114 15.29 21.40 -0.46
N TYR A 115 15.57 20.99 0.76
CA TYR A 115 14.91 19.84 1.38
C TYR A 115 13.43 20.12 1.68
N GLN A 116 13.12 21.35 2.12
CA GLN A 116 11.73 21.78 2.33
C GLN A 116 10.94 21.80 1.01
N GLU A 117 11.54 22.31 -0.06
CA GLU A 117 10.93 22.28 -1.39
C GLU A 117 10.71 20.86 -1.91
N ALA A 118 11.66 19.95 -1.66
CA ALA A 118 11.51 18.54 -2.00
C ALA A 118 10.34 17.89 -1.24
N GLY A 119 10.17 18.21 0.04
CA GLY A 119 9.01 17.76 0.84
C GLY A 119 7.69 18.28 0.28
N ASN A 120 7.63 19.57 -0.10
CA ASN A 120 6.45 20.17 -0.74
C ASN A 120 6.13 19.47 -2.09
N TRP A 121 7.16 19.24 -2.90
CA TRP A 121 7.01 18.56 -4.18
C TRP A 121 6.57 17.09 -4.01
N TYR A 122 7.11 16.39 -2.99
CA TYR A 122 6.63 15.06 -2.65
C TYR A 122 5.13 15.03 -2.35
N GLY A 123 4.61 16.05 -1.66
CA GLY A 123 3.16 16.18 -1.44
C GLY A 123 2.36 16.21 -2.75
N VAL A 124 2.84 16.95 -3.77
CA VAL A 124 2.24 16.98 -5.11
C VAL A 124 2.34 15.60 -5.79
N LEU A 125 3.50 14.97 -5.74
CA LEU A 125 3.72 13.64 -6.32
C LEU A 125 2.85 12.56 -5.66
N ALA A 126 2.65 12.62 -4.35
CA ALA A 126 1.76 11.72 -3.61
C ALA A 126 0.28 11.91 -4.03
N ALA A 127 -0.14 13.14 -4.32
CA ALA A 127 -1.46 13.41 -4.88
C ALA A 127 -1.59 12.82 -6.30
N VAL A 128 -0.59 12.99 -7.16
CA VAL A 128 -0.55 12.37 -8.50
C VAL A 128 -0.62 10.85 -8.41
N GLN A 129 0.17 10.24 -7.52
CA GLN A 129 0.13 8.80 -7.25
C GLN A 129 -1.28 8.34 -6.87
N SER A 130 -1.96 9.06 -5.98
CA SER A 130 -3.30 8.72 -5.53
C SER A 130 -4.32 8.80 -6.66
N VAL A 131 -4.26 9.88 -7.48
CA VAL A 131 -5.13 10.03 -8.66
C VAL A 131 -4.87 8.91 -9.67
N ALA A 132 -3.61 8.60 -9.96
CA ALA A 132 -3.24 7.51 -10.85
C ALA A 132 -3.76 6.15 -10.35
N ALA A 133 -3.69 5.89 -9.04
CA ALA A 133 -4.23 4.69 -8.42
C ALA A 133 -5.75 4.59 -8.58
N VAL A 134 -6.49 5.68 -8.36
CA VAL A 134 -7.95 5.72 -8.55
C VAL A 134 -8.32 5.43 -10.00
N ILE A 135 -7.69 6.11 -10.96
CA ILE A 135 -7.95 5.89 -12.39
C ILE A 135 -7.63 4.43 -12.78
N CYS A 136 -6.48 3.93 -12.32
CA CYS A 136 -6.08 2.55 -12.59
C CYS A 136 -7.08 1.55 -12.00
N SER A 137 -7.62 1.78 -10.80
CA SER A 137 -8.60 0.89 -10.18
C SER A 137 -9.86 0.70 -11.03
N PHE A 138 -10.34 1.73 -11.73
CA PHE A 138 -11.45 1.59 -12.68
C PHE A 138 -11.09 0.72 -13.89
N VAL A 139 -9.83 0.73 -14.31
CA VAL A 139 -9.35 -0.15 -15.39
C VAL A 139 -9.25 -1.58 -14.87
N LEU A 140 -8.68 -1.78 -13.67
CA LEU A 140 -8.52 -3.10 -13.06
C LEU A 140 -9.85 -3.80 -12.82
N ALA A 141 -10.89 -3.05 -12.45
CA ALA A 141 -12.24 -3.58 -12.24
C ALA A 141 -12.86 -4.21 -13.51
N LYS A 142 -12.34 -3.89 -14.69
CA LYS A 142 -12.81 -4.44 -15.97
C LYS A 142 -11.99 -5.66 -16.44
N ILE A 143 -10.90 -5.99 -15.73
CA ILE A 143 -10.03 -7.11 -16.12
C ILE A 143 -10.70 -8.43 -15.71
N PRO A 144 -10.93 -9.35 -16.66
CA PRO A 144 -11.51 -10.66 -16.37
C PRO A 144 -10.62 -11.47 -15.40
N ASN A 145 -11.26 -12.29 -14.56
CA ASN A 145 -10.57 -13.13 -13.56
C ASN A 145 -9.43 -13.97 -14.14
N ARG A 146 -9.54 -14.44 -15.37
CA ARG A 146 -8.48 -15.22 -16.06
C ARG A 146 -7.15 -14.48 -16.21
N TYR A 147 -7.15 -13.14 -16.09
CA TYR A 147 -5.95 -12.31 -16.22
C TYR A 147 -5.47 -11.70 -14.88
N LEU A 148 -6.03 -12.12 -13.74
CA LEU A 148 -5.69 -11.55 -12.42
C LEU A 148 -4.18 -11.58 -12.15
N LYS A 149 -3.51 -12.70 -12.42
CA LYS A 149 -2.06 -12.79 -12.21
C LYS A 149 -1.27 -11.88 -13.15
N ALA A 150 -1.61 -11.88 -14.43
CA ALA A 150 -0.94 -11.04 -15.42
C ALA A 150 -1.14 -9.55 -15.08
N GLY A 151 -2.36 -9.16 -14.70
CA GLY A 151 -2.66 -7.80 -14.27
C GLY A 151 -1.89 -7.42 -13.01
N TYR A 152 -1.85 -8.30 -12.00
CA TYR A 152 -1.14 -8.06 -10.76
C TYR A 152 0.37 -7.92 -11.01
N PHE A 153 0.97 -8.88 -11.73
CA PHE A 153 2.37 -8.81 -12.14
C PHE A 153 2.68 -7.50 -12.88
N SER A 154 1.86 -7.12 -13.86
CA SER A 154 2.07 -5.90 -14.66
C SER A 154 2.03 -4.64 -13.79
N CYS A 155 1.08 -4.54 -12.86
CA CYS A 155 1.02 -3.41 -11.93
C CYS A 155 2.29 -3.31 -11.09
N LEU A 156 2.76 -4.42 -10.50
CA LEU A 156 3.96 -4.43 -9.66
C LEU A 156 5.23 -4.16 -10.47
N ALA A 157 5.36 -4.72 -11.67
CA ALA A 157 6.49 -4.49 -12.56
C ALA A 157 6.58 -3.03 -12.99
N LEU A 158 5.47 -2.40 -13.36
CA LEU A 158 5.41 -0.97 -13.66
C LEU A 158 5.77 -0.12 -12.43
N GLY A 159 5.28 -0.50 -11.25
CA GLY A 159 5.70 0.16 -10.00
C GLY A 159 7.18 0.04 -9.72
N ALA A 160 7.79 -1.14 -9.93
CA ALA A 160 9.23 -1.33 -9.78
C ALA A 160 10.03 -0.42 -10.73
N LEU A 161 9.58 -0.28 -11.98
CA LEU A 161 10.15 0.70 -12.92
C LEU A 161 10.01 2.14 -12.38
N GLY A 162 8.86 2.47 -11.78
CA GLY A 162 8.65 3.74 -11.10
C GLY A 162 9.67 3.97 -9.98
N PHE A 163 9.90 2.98 -9.12
CA PHE A 163 10.91 3.05 -8.06
C PHE A 163 12.32 3.25 -8.62
N PHE A 164 12.73 2.46 -9.60
CA PHE A 164 14.05 2.62 -10.23
C PHE A 164 14.20 3.99 -10.90
N SER A 165 13.16 4.49 -11.54
CA SER A 165 13.19 5.78 -12.23
C SER A 165 13.41 6.96 -11.28
N VAL A 166 12.89 6.89 -10.04
CA VAL A 166 13.14 7.94 -9.02
C VAL A 166 14.62 8.11 -8.76
N PHE A 167 15.40 7.03 -8.76
CA PHE A 167 16.86 7.10 -8.55
C PHE A 167 17.58 7.84 -9.70
N PHE A 168 17.15 7.65 -10.94
CA PHE A 168 17.84 8.20 -12.12
C PHE A 168 17.39 9.61 -12.52
N ILE A 169 16.22 10.05 -12.06
CA ILE A 169 15.60 11.30 -12.50
C ILE A 169 15.98 12.44 -11.56
N SER A 170 16.64 13.47 -12.15
CA SER A 170 17.00 14.72 -11.46
C SER A 170 16.08 15.89 -11.79
N ASN A 171 15.07 15.69 -12.64
CA ASN A 171 14.08 16.71 -12.98
C ASN A 171 12.80 16.50 -12.19
N GLN A 172 12.39 17.50 -11.41
CA GLN A 172 11.19 17.43 -10.57
C GLN A 172 9.92 17.08 -11.36
N TYR A 173 9.73 17.60 -12.57
CA TYR A 173 8.53 17.37 -13.38
C TYR A 173 8.53 15.96 -13.99
N ALA A 174 9.69 15.42 -14.34
CA ALA A 174 9.80 14.06 -14.86
C ALA A 174 9.46 12.99 -13.79
N LEU A 175 9.64 13.31 -12.49
CA LEU A 175 9.22 12.44 -11.38
C LEU A 175 7.71 12.19 -11.35
N VAL A 176 6.89 13.04 -11.99
CA VAL A 176 5.44 12.81 -12.13
C VAL A 176 5.18 11.46 -12.79
N LEU A 177 5.94 11.10 -13.84
CA LEU A 177 5.79 9.80 -14.50
C LEU A 177 6.15 8.64 -13.55
N SER A 178 7.22 8.79 -12.76
CA SER A 178 7.62 7.79 -11.75
C SER A 178 6.48 7.51 -10.76
N TYR A 179 5.86 8.56 -10.24
CA TYR A 179 4.78 8.42 -9.26
C TYR A 179 3.46 7.97 -9.87
N ILE A 180 3.22 8.20 -11.16
CA ILE A 180 2.10 7.56 -11.89
C ILE A 180 2.31 6.05 -11.92
N LEU A 181 3.52 5.57 -12.27
CA LEU A 181 3.84 4.14 -12.29
C LEU A 181 3.72 3.50 -10.88
N ILE A 182 4.18 4.20 -9.85
CA ILE A 182 4.01 3.78 -8.45
C ILE A 182 2.52 3.73 -8.07
N GLY A 183 1.71 4.68 -8.55
CA GLY A 183 0.26 4.69 -8.35
C GLY A 183 -0.45 3.50 -8.98
N ILE A 184 -0.01 3.05 -10.15
CA ILE A 184 -0.51 1.82 -10.80
C ILE A 184 -0.21 0.60 -9.91
N ALA A 185 1.01 0.50 -9.35
CA ALA A 185 1.33 -0.57 -8.41
C ALA A 185 0.47 -0.50 -7.15
N TRP A 186 0.25 0.68 -6.60
CA TRP A 186 -0.60 0.87 -5.44
C TRP A 186 -2.03 0.36 -5.68
N ALA A 187 -2.63 0.69 -6.84
CA ALA A 187 -3.92 0.15 -7.22
C ALA A 187 -3.92 -1.40 -7.25
N GLY A 188 -2.88 -2.01 -7.82
CA GLY A 188 -2.70 -3.46 -7.87
C GLY A 188 -2.59 -4.09 -6.48
N ILE A 189 -1.79 -3.49 -5.59
CA ILE A 189 -1.54 -3.97 -4.22
C ILE A 189 -2.82 -3.97 -3.38
N ILE A 190 -3.72 -3.02 -3.59
CA ILE A 190 -4.98 -2.94 -2.84
C ILE A 190 -6.05 -3.86 -3.45
N THR A 191 -6.13 -3.95 -4.78
CA THR A 191 -7.23 -4.63 -5.47
C THR A 191 -7.04 -6.15 -5.56
N TYR A 192 -5.91 -6.60 -6.11
CA TYR A 192 -5.72 -8.02 -6.47
C TYR A 192 -5.61 -8.98 -5.28
N PRO A 193 -4.86 -8.68 -4.21
CA PRO A 193 -4.70 -9.60 -3.10
C PRO A 193 -6.02 -9.95 -2.43
N LEU A 194 -6.85 -8.92 -2.20
CA LEU A 194 -8.14 -9.10 -1.56
C LEU A 194 -9.06 -9.96 -2.43
N THR A 195 -9.10 -9.71 -3.73
CA THR A 195 -9.88 -10.50 -4.70
C THR A 195 -9.43 -11.96 -4.71
N ILE A 196 -8.11 -12.22 -4.76
CA ILE A 196 -7.58 -13.58 -4.83
C ILE A 196 -7.85 -14.34 -3.52
N VAL A 197 -7.63 -13.69 -2.37
CA VAL A 197 -7.85 -14.31 -1.05
C VAL A 197 -9.34 -14.62 -0.84
N THR A 198 -10.25 -13.68 -1.15
CA THR A 198 -11.68 -13.91 -0.99
C THR A 198 -12.19 -15.01 -1.90
N ASN A 199 -11.71 -15.09 -3.14
CA ASN A 199 -12.07 -16.17 -4.06
C ASN A 199 -11.54 -17.55 -3.63
N ALA A 200 -10.47 -17.61 -2.84
CA ALA A 200 -9.88 -18.85 -2.36
C ALA A 200 -10.50 -19.35 -1.05
N LEU A 201 -11.26 -18.52 -0.34
CA LEU A 201 -11.89 -18.85 0.93
C LEU A 201 -13.31 -19.37 0.72
N SER A 202 -13.69 -20.41 1.48
CA SER A 202 -15.01 -21.05 1.39
C SER A 202 -16.16 -20.30 2.10
N GLY A 203 -15.95 -19.05 2.49
CA GLY A 203 -16.92 -18.24 3.25
C GLY A 203 -16.94 -18.49 4.75
N LYS A 204 -16.62 -19.69 5.23
CA LYS A 204 -16.51 -19.97 6.66
C LYS A 204 -15.34 -19.19 7.25
N HIS A 205 -15.56 -18.47 8.37
CA HIS A 205 -14.56 -17.64 9.06
C HIS A 205 -13.91 -16.54 8.19
N MET A 206 -14.59 -16.09 7.14
CA MET A 206 -14.06 -15.08 6.19
C MET A 206 -13.51 -13.84 6.90
N GLY A 207 -14.25 -13.28 7.87
CA GLY A 207 -13.81 -12.10 8.63
C GLY A 207 -12.51 -12.34 9.39
N THR A 208 -12.33 -13.52 9.98
CA THR A 208 -11.10 -13.88 10.70
C THR A 208 -9.91 -14.01 9.73
N TYR A 209 -10.12 -14.65 8.58
CA TYR A 209 -9.08 -14.74 7.55
C TYR A 209 -8.67 -13.38 7.01
N LEU A 210 -9.64 -12.49 6.75
CA LEU A 210 -9.34 -11.12 6.29
C LEU A 210 -8.63 -10.31 7.38
N GLY A 211 -8.99 -10.50 8.65
CA GLY A 211 -8.28 -9.90 9.79
C GLY A 211 -6.83 -10.38 9.89
N LEU A 212 -6.59 -11.67 9.77
CA LEU A 212 -5.24 -12.27 9.75
C LEU A 212 -4.42 -11.77 8.55
N PHE A 213 -5.06 -11.66 7.38
CA PHE A 213 -4.43 -11.13 6.18
C PHE A 213 -4.03 -9.67 6.35
N ASN A 214 -4.90 -8.82 6.90
CA ASN A 214 -4.57 -7.43 7.21
C ASN A 214 -3.47 -7.33 8.29
N GLY A 215 -3.47 -8.21 9.29
CA GLY A 215 -2.39 -8.30 10.28
C GLY A 215 -1.03 -8.62 9.63
N SER A 216 -1.00 -9.43 8.59
CA SER A 216 0.22 -9.78 7.86
C SER A 216 0.86 -8.59 7.12
N ILE A 217 0.11 -7.54 6.86
CA ILE A 217 0.59 -6.29 6.22
C ILE A 217 1.55 -5.51 7.14
N CYS A 218 1.36 -5.58 8.44
CA CYS A 218 2.20 -4.87 9.40
C CYS A 218 3.61 -5.47 9.50
N MET A 219 3.75 -6.78 9.33
CA MET A 219 5.02 -7.49 9.47
C MET A 219 6.11 -6.98 8.51
N PRO A 220 5.89 -6.87 7.18
CA PRO A 220 6.89 -6.37 6.25
C PRO A 220 7.31 -4.93 6.54
N GLN A 221 6.42 -4.08 7.04
CA GLN A 221 6.73 -2.70 7.41
C GLN A 221 7.67 -2.64 8.62
N ILE A 222 7.44 -3.49 9.63
CA ILE A 222 8.34 -3.63 10.78
C ILE A 222 9.70 -4.14 10.32
N VAL A 223 9.73 -5.21 9.51
CA VAL A 223 10.98 -5.79 8.99
C VAL A 223 11.74 -4.77 8.14
N ALA A 224 11.06 -4.05 7.24
CA ALA A 224 11.66 -2.99 6.42
C ALA A 224 12.28 -1.89 7.29
N SER A 225 11.56 -1.44 8.32
CA SER A 225 12.05 -0.41 9.23
C SER A 225 13.28 -0.87 10.02
N LEU A 226 13.29 -2.12 10.52
CA LEU A 226 14.45 -2.68 11.22
C LEU A 226 15.65 -2.88 10.30
N LEU A 227 15.43 -3.41 9.11
CA LEU A 227 16.50 -3.61 8.12
C LEU A 227 17.07 -2.27 7.61
N SER A 228 16.29 -1.20 7.69
CA SER A 228 16.71 0.15 7.32
C SER A 228 17.95 0.59 8.08
N PHE A 229 18.08 0.27 9.38
CA PHE A 229 19.27 0.60 10.17
C PHE A 229 20.55 -0.02 9.62
N MET A 230 20.46 -1.16 8.98
CA MET A 230 21.59 -1.85 8.37
C MET A 230 21.77 -1.45 6.89
N LEU A 231 20.70 -1.45 6.13
CA LEU A 231 20.75 -1.23 4.68
C LEU A 231 21.09 0.23 4.33
N PHE A 232 20.57 1.20 5.07
CA PHE A 232 20.80 2.61 4.77
C PHE A 232 22.30 2.99 4.78
N PRO A 233 23.10 2.66 5.82
CA PRO A 233 24.54 2.89 5.79
C PRO A 233 25.25 2.09 4.70
N MET A 234 24.84 0.82 4.47
CA MET A 234 25.41 -0.04 3.41
C MET A 234 25.16 0.53 2.01
N MET A 235 24.06 1.24 1.81
CA MET A 235 23.71 1.93 0.57
C MET A 235 24.32 3.34 0.50
N GLY A 236 25.36 3.63 1.28
CA GLY A 236 26.09 4.90 1.26
C GLY A 236 25.41 6.05 2.01
N GLY A 237 24.37 5.78 2.80
CA GLY A 237 23.65 6.79 3.56
C GLY A 237 22.83 7.76 2.70
N LEU A 238 22.52 7.38 1.45
CA LEU A 238 21.72 8.17 0.52
C LEU A 238 20.30 7.61 0.41
N GLN A 239 19.33 8.50 0.57
CA GLN A 239 17.91 8.12 0.52
C GLN A 239 17.46 7.69 -0.87
N ALA A 240 18.05 8.28 -1.94
CA ALA A 240 17.80 7.87 -3.31
C ALA A 240 18.18 6.41 -3.56
N ASN A 241 19.25 5.90 -2.94
CA ASN A 241 19.68 4.51 -3.07
C ASN A 241 18.68 3.52 -2.47
N MET A 242 17.88 3.95 -1.47
CA MET A 242 16.84 3.11 -0.88
C MET A 242 15.68 2.87 -1.84
N PHE A 243 15.48 3.72 -2.84
CA PHE A 243 14.54 3.46 -3.94
C PHE A 243 14.98 2.32 -4.84
N LEU A 244 16.29 2.11 -5.04
CA LEU A 244 16.80 0.92 -5.75
C LEU A 244 16.46 -0.35 -4.96
N VAL A 245 16.68 -0.34 -3.65
CA VAL A 245 16.32 -1.47 -2.78
C VAL A 245 14.81 -1.73 -2.84
N GLY A 246 13.98 -0.69 -2.70
CA GLY A 246 12.54 -0.79 -2.83
C GLY A 246 12.09 -1.35 -4.18
N GLY A 247 12.71 -0.88 -5.27
CA GLY A 247 12.45 -1.36 -6.64
C GLY A 247 12.77 -2.85 -6.82
N VAL A 248 13.92 -3.30 -6.31
CA VAL A 248 14.31 -4.73 -6.34
C VAL A 248 13.31 -5.57 -5.54
N VAL A 249 12.96 -5.14 -4.32
CA VAL A 249 12.01 -5.85 -3.47
C VAL A 249 10.63 -5.92 -4.13
N LEU A 250 10.16 -4.83 -4.73
CA LEU A 250 8.87 -4.81 -5.43
C LEU A 250 8.89 -5.71 -6.66
N LEU A 251 10.02 -5.79 -7.37
CA LEU A 251 10.20 -6.71 -8.50
C LEU A 251 10.18 -8.17 -8.06
N LEU A 252 10.79 -8.50 -6.90
CA LEU A 252 10.66 -9.83 -6.28
C LEU A 252 9.19 -10.14 -5.96
N GLY A 253 8.44 -9.16 -5.46
CA GLY A 253 7.00 -9.25 -5.28
C GLY A 253 6.27 -9.56 -6.59
N ALA A 254 6.62 -8.86 -7.68
CA ALA A 254 6.04 -9.10 -8.99
C ALA A 254 6.27 -10.56 -9.45
N PHE A 255 7.47 -11.07 -9.39
CA PHE A 255 7.77 -12.45 -9.76
C PHE A 255 7.10 -13.47 -8.83
N SER A 256 6.95 -13.15 -7.55
CA SER A 256 6.24 -14.01 -6.59
C SER A 256 4.76 -14.21 -6.93
N VAL A 257 4.17 -13.33 -7.75
CA VAL A 257 2.78 -13.49 -8.24
C VAL A 257 2.60 -14.82 -8.99
N PHE A 258 3.62 -15.30 -9.70
CA PHE A 258 3.55 -16.58 -10.43
C PHE A 258 3.46 -17.81 -9.51
N LEU A 259 3.82 -17.67 -8.22
CA LEU A 259 3.65 -18.73 -7.21
C LEU A 259 2.18 -18.90 -6.78
N ILE A 260 1.33 -17.92 -7.04
CA ILE A 260 -0.09 -17.99 -6.70
C ILE A 260 -0.73 -19.11 -7.52
N LYS A 261 -1.23 -20.13 -6.85
CA LYS A 261 -2.02 -21.17 -7.51
C LYS A 261 -3.47 -20.71 -7.54
N GLU A 262 -4.03 -20.55 -8.73
CA GLU A 262 -5.46 -20.32 -8.89
C GLU A 262 -6.19 -21.59 -8.44
N THR A 263 -6.93 -21.48 -7.35
CA THR A 263 -8.03 -22.41 -7.11
C THR A 263 -9.15 -21.98 -8.04
N HIS A 264 -9.35 -22.70 -9.11
CA HIS A 264 -10.59 -22.61 -9.88
C HIS A 264 -11.67 -23.10 -8.92
N GLY A 265 -12.30 -22.19 -8.19
CA GLY A 265 -13.57 -22.47 -7.56
C GLY A 265 -14.51 -22.80 -8.69
N GLY A 266 -14.89 -24.08 -8.78
CA GLY A 266 -15.93 -24.50 -9.70
C GLY A 266 -17.18 -23.67 -9.42
N VAL A 267 -17.71 -23.07 -10.48
CA VAL A 267 -19.08 -22.60 -10.59
C VAL A 267 -19.97 -23.83 -10.57
#